data_78719f158dafd5581eb5339caf6694e8
#
_entry.id   78719f158dafd5581eb5339caf6694e8
#
_cell.length_a   1.000
_cell.length_b   1.000
_cell.length_c   1.000
_cell.angle_alpha   90.00
_cell.angle_beta   90.00
_cell.angle_gamma   90.00
#
_symmetry.space_group_name_H-M   'P 1'
#
loop_
_entity.id
_entity.type
_entity.pdbx_description
1 polymer ?
#
loop_
_entity_poly.entity_id
_entity_poly.type
_entity_poly.pdbx_seq_one_letter_code
_entity_poly.pdbx_strand_id
1 'polypeptide(L)'
;MTEQTSPDPTRFGGYGGATIDTLIGFPTDPDQLYASVRQRVRDDESKTMAMPASYMFHDVPELHGDRFDSVAVTLAEMDRFGVEVGLVSLGANPEAVATALERHPDRFVASITLDPDEGTGALRRLVDAHERYNLRAVSLFPHGTASRTPIDGARMFPIYAKCVELGLPVFITVGIAGPRVPSDAQKVELLDRVVYEFPELVVVMRHGAEPWVDLAVKLMVKWPNLHYSTSAFAPKHYPTEIVQYANTRGADRIMYGGYFPMGLSLERIFGELPAVGFRDEVWPKFLYGNAARVLRIEGPS
;
A
#
# COMPACT_ATOMS: atom_id res chain seq x y z
N MET A 1 -4.89 29.53 15.73
CA MET A 1 -6.20 28.81 15.79
C MET A 1 -6.58 28.55 14.34
N THR A 2 -6.14 27.43 13.80
CA THR A 2 -6.55 26.95 12.48
C THR A 2 -7.90 26.24 12.68
N GLU A 3 -8.94 26.75 12.04
CA GLU A 3 -10.24 26.10 12.02
C GLU A 3 -10.08 24.66 11.52
N GLN A 4 -10.45 23.70 12.35
CA GLN A 4 -10.70 22.34 11.95
C GLN A 4 -11.93 22.35 11.02
N THR A 5 -11.69 22.49 9.72
CA THR A 5 -12.74 22.23 8.74
C THR A 5 -12.95 20.73 8.69
N SER A 6 -14.02 20.24 9.31
CA SER A 6 -14.53 18.89 9.08
C SER A 6 -14.62 18.65 7.56
N PRO A 7 -14.22 17.48 7.05
CA PRO A 7 -14.31 17.20 5.63
C PRO A 7 -15.76 17.39 5.18
N ASP A 8 -15.94 18.22 4.15
CA ASP A 8 -17.25 18.48 3.55
C ASP A 8 -17.86 17.16 3.05
N PRO A 9 -18.98 16.69 3.64
CA PRO A 9 -19.59 15.42 3.27
C PRO A 9 -20.05 15.36 1.81
N THR A 10 -20.14 16.50 1.13
CA THR A 10 -20.48 16.54 -0.31
C THR A 10 -19.31 16.18 -1.22
N ARG A 11 -18.07 16.11 -0.69
CA ARG A 11 -16.84 15.89 -1.47
C ARG A 11 -16.77 14.53 -2.16
N PHE A 12 -17.41 13.52 -1.59
CA PHE A 12 -17.34 12.13 -2.07
C PHE A 12 -18.74 11.56 -2.31
N GLY A 13 -19.51 12.19 -3.18
CA GLY A 13 -20.86 11.73 -3.48
C GLY A 13 -21.78 11.61 -2.25
N GLY A 14 -21.61 12.49 -1.26
CA GLY A 14 -22.35 12.42 0.01
C GLY A 14 -21.72 11.48 1.06
N TYR A 15 -20.62 10.80 0.76
CA TYR A 15 -19.90 9.98 1.74
C TYR A 15 -19.06 10.85 2.68
N GLY A 16 -19.47 10.93 3.92
CA GLY A 16 -18.76 11.60 5.03
C GLY A 16 -18.21 10.64 6.08
N GLY A 17 -18.06 9.36 5.71
CA GLY A 17 -17.57 8.31 6.62
C GLY A 17 -16.05 8.21 6.70
N ALA A 18 -15.60 7.24 7.47
CA ALA A 18 -14.21 6.92 7.74
C ALA A 18 -13.43 6.49 6.50
N THR A 19 -12.11 6.72 6.50
CA THR A 19 -11.18 6.21 5.49
C THR A 19 -10.19 5.23 6.11
N ILE A 20 -9.89 4.13 5.41
CA ILE A 20 -8.76 3.26 5.71
C ILE A 20 -7.66 3.50 4.67
N ASP A 21 -6.47 3.90 5.11
CA ASP A 21 -5.31 4.01 4.24
C ASP A 21 -4.51 2.71 4.25
N THR A 22 -4.45 2.01 3.10
CA THR A 22 -3.74 0.75 2.97
C THR A 22 -2.23 0.90 2.74
N LEU A 23 -1.72 2.12 2.72
CA LEU A 23 -0.29 2.42 2.66
C LEU A 23 0.03 3.79 3.24
N ILE A 24 0.17 3.84 4.54
CA ILE A 24 0.63 5.02 5.27
C ILE A 24 1.85 4.65 6.13
N GLY A 25 2.69 5.60 6.45
CA GLY A 25 3.89 5.38 7.24
C GLY A 25 4.19 6.52 8.20
N PHE A 26 5.35 6.45 8.81
CA PHE A 26 5.85 7.46 9.72
C PHE A 26 7.03 8.19 9.08
N PRO A 27 7.20 9.51 9.31
CA PRO A 27 8.41 10.21 8.96
C PRO A 27 9.64 9.44 9.46
N THR A 28 10.53 9.11 8.54
CA THR A 28 11.70 8.25 8.78
C THR A 28 12.87 8.82 8.00
N ASP A 29 14.07 8.66 8.51
CA ASP A 29 15.29 9.03 7.80
C ASP A 29 15.32 8.34 6.41
N PRO A 30 15.40 9.12 5.30
CA PRO A 30 15.46 8.57 3.95
C PRO A 30 16.65 7.61 3.74
N ASP A 31 17.75 7.80 4.44
CA ASP A 31 18.92 6.94 4.34
C ASP A 31 18.65 5.55 4.89
N GLN A 32 17.84 5.47 5.96
CA GLN A 32 17.39 4.20 6.50
C GLN A 32 16.29 3.57 5.64
N LEU A 33 15.29 4.38 5.25
CA LEU A 33 14.13 3.92 4.47
C LEU A 33 14.53 3.31 3.13
N TYR A 34 15.49 3.92 2.43
CA TYR A 34 15.87 3.54 1.06
C TYR A 34 17.21 2.82 0.97
N ALA A 35 17.86 2.46 2.06
CA ALA A 35 19.17 1.81 2.07
C ALA A 35 19.24 0.57 1.17
N SER A 36 18.24 -0.30 1.24
CA SER A 36 18.17 -1.52 0.44
C SER A 36 18.00 -1.25 -1.06
N VAL A 37 17.24 -0.22 -1.42
CA VAL A 37 17.00 0.18 -2.82
C VAL A 37 18.24 0.83 -3.40
N ARG A 38 18.92 1.73 -2.64
CA ARG A 38 20.15 2.39 -3.09
C ARG A 38 21.27 1.43 -3.43
N GLN A 39 21.36 0.30 -2.74
CA GLN A 39 22.34 -0.76 -3.07
C GLN A 39 22.09 -1.42 -4.42
N ARG A 40 20.93 -1.24 -5.03
CA ARG A 40 20.48 -1.95 -6.25
C ARG A 40 20.47 -1.08 -7.48
N VAL A 41 20.32 0.24 -7.31
CA VAL A 41 20.45 1.20 -8.41
C VAL A 41 21.92 1.30 -8.85
N ARG A 42 22.15 1.44 -10.15
CA ARG A 42 23.52 1.43 -10.71
C ARG A 42 24.02 2.80 -11.12
N ASP A 43 23.11 3.70 -11.49
CA ASP A 43 23.45 5.05 -11.91
C ASP A 43 23.69 5.96 -10.71
N ASP A 44 24.63 6.91 -10.86
CA ASP A 44 25.08 7.76 -9.76
C ASP A 44 24.02 8.77 -9.34
N GLU A 45 23.16 9.21 -10.26
CA GLU A 45 22.04 10.11 -9.94
C GLU A 45 21.08 9.44 -8.95
N SER A 46 20.64 8.19 -9.23
CA SER A 46 19.73 7.45 -8.32
C SER A 46 20.34 7.15 -6.95
N LYS A 47 21.66 6.95 -6.86
CA LYS A 47 22.35 6.73 -5.58
C LYS A 47 22.33 7.95 -4.67
N THR A 48 22.27 9.15 -5.24
CA THR A 48 22.30 10.43 -4.51
C THR A 48 20.91 11.04 -4.27
N MET A 49 19.86 10.50 -4.88
CA MET A 49 18.48 10.95 -4.65
C MET A 49 18.06 10.72 -3.20
N ALA A 50 17.39 11.70 -2.58
CA ALA A 50 16.77 11.53 -1.26
C ALA A 50 15.79 10.35 -1.26
N MET A 51 14.97 10.25 -2.33
CA MET A 51 14.11 9.11 -2.62
C MET A 51 14.48 8.54 -4.00
N PRO A 52 14.78 7.23 -4.14
CA PRO A 52 15.25 6.63 -5.41
C PRO A 52 14.28 6.72 -6.60
N ALA A 53 13.09 7.22 -6.40
CA ALA A 53 12.09 7.47 -7.43
C ALA A 53 11.62 8.94 -7.44
N SER A 54 12.38 9.88 -6.85
CA SER A 54 11.97 11.28 -6.69
C SER A 54 11.63 11.98 -8.01
N TYR A 55 12.23 11.57 -9.12
CA TYR A 55 11.91 12.07 -10.46
C TYR A 55 10.46 11.80 -10.92
N MET A 56 9.74 10.88 -10.25
CA MET A 56 8.33 10.55 -10.50
C MET A 56 7.37 11.36 -9.62
N PHE A 57 7.87 12.05 -8.60
CA PHE A 57 7.04 12.74 -7.62
C PHE A 57 7.35 14.24 -7.61
N HIS A 58 6.29 15.03 -7.41
CA HIS A 58 6.40 16.46 -7.12
C HIS A 58 5.90 16.71 -5.70
N ASP A 59 6.53 17.63 -5.00
CA ASP A 59 6.12 18.05 -3.65
C ASP A 59 6.11 16.90 -2.63
N VAL A 60 7.19 16.10 -2.62
CA VAL A 60 7.40 15.07 -1.59
C VAL A 60 7.45 15.75 -0.22
N PRO A 61 6.68 15.28 0.79
CA PRO A 61 6.73 15.87 2.12
C PRO A 61 8.15 15.82 2.72
N GLU A 62 8.72 16.97 3.04
CA GLU A 62 9.99 17.06 3.75
C GLU A 62 9.78 16.98 5.26
N LEU A 63 9.55 15.77 5.76
CA LEU A 63 9.34 15.49 7.18
C LEU A 63 10.52 14.70 7.72
N HIS A 64 11.64 15.40 7.93
CA HIS A 64 12.87 14.80 8.40
C HIS A 64 13.33 15.43 9.72
N GLY A 65 13.92 14.63 10.59
CA GLY A 65 14.68 15.07 11.74
C GLY A 65 14.28 14.46 13.07
N ASP A 66 15.25 14.36 13.97
CA ASP A 66 15.16 13.79 15.32
C ASP A 66 14.24 14.57 16.30
N ARG A 67 13.55 15.60 15.80
CA ARG A 67 12.76 16.51 16.63
C ARG A 67 11.26 16.24 16.62
N PHE A 68 10.82 15.24 15.87
CA PHE A 68 9.38 14.96 15.71
C PHE A 68 9.01 13.64 16.34
N ASP A 69 7.93 13.63 17.10
CA ASP A 69 7.17 12.43 17.36
C ASP A 69 6.51 12.01 16.03
N SER A 70 7.14 11.09 15.31
CA SER A 70 6.71 10.66 13.97
C SER A 70 5.31 10.05 13.99
N VAL A 71 4.91 9.45 15.10
CA VAL A 71 3.56 8.88 15.29
C VAL A 71 2.55 10.03 15.44
N ALA A 72 2.86 11.03 16.27
CA ALA A 72 1.99 12.18 16.46
C ALA A 72 1.78 12.98 15.16
N VAL A 73 2.84 13.16 14.35
CA VAL A 73 2.75 13.83 13.04
C VAL A 73 1.81 13.08 12.12
N THR A 74 1.96 11.76 12.02
CA THR A 74 1.09 10.95 11.14
C THR A 74 -0.35 10.95 11.63
N LEU A 75 -0.59 10.84 12.94
CA LEU A 75 -1.92 10.91 13.52
C LEU A 75 -2.61 12.26 13.23
N ALA A 76 -1.88 13.36 13.39
CA ALA A 76 -2.41 14.68 13.11
C ALA A 76 -2.86 14.86 11.66
N GLU A 77 -2.07 14.30 10.70
CA GLU A 77 -2.46 14.30 9.30
C GLU A 77 -3.65 13.35 9.04
N MET A 78 -3.68 12.17 9.66
CA MET A 78 -4.82 11.27 9.57
C MET A 78 -6.10 11.94 10.07
N ASP A 79 -6.05 12.61 11.23
CA ASP A 79 -7.19 13.32 11.81
C ASP A 79 -7.68 14.46 10.91
N ARG A 80 -6.75 15.21 10.32
CA ARG A 80 -7.05 16.32 9.42
C ARG A 80 -7.84 15.89 8.18
N PHE A 81 -7.61 14.66 7.67
CA PHE A 81 -8.22 14.16 6.45
C PHE A 81 -9.22 13.02 6.65
N GLY A 82 -9.60 12.71 7.90
CA GLY A 82 -10.58 11.67 8.20
C GLY A 82 -10.09 10.25 7.90
N VAL A 83 -8.77 10.02 7.96
CA VAL A 83 -8.20 8.66 7.90
C VAL A 83 -8.33 8.04 9.29
N GLU A 84 -9.25 7.11 9.43
CA GLU A 84 -9.52 6.47 10.72
C GLU A 84 -8.50 5.39 11.05
N VAL A 85 -8.17 4.54 10.06
CA VAL A 85 -7.22 3.44 10.24
C VAL A 85 -6.13 3.48 9.18
N GLY A 86 -4.89 3.29 9.60
CA GLY A 86 -3.71 3.18 8.74
C GLY A 86 -3.07 1.79 8.79
N LEU A 87 -2.80 1.19 7.61
CA LEU A 87 -1.98 -0.01 7.50
C LEU A 87 -0.51 0.41 7.45
N VAL A 88 0.22 0.15 8.54
CA VAL A 88 1.64 0.47 8.68
C VAL A 88 2.52 -0.78 8.57
N SER A 89 3.74 -0.63 8.05
CA SER A 89 4.63 -1.77 7.81
C SER A 89 5.75 -1.84 8.83
N LEU A 90 5.94 -3.02 9.44
CA LEU A 90 7.12 -3.38 10.21
C LEU A 90 8.33 -3.47 9.26
N GLY A 91 8.99 -2.36 9.04
CA GLY A 91 10.08 -2.22 8.08
C GLY A 91 11.10 -1.17 8.52
N ALA A 92 11.11 -0.03 7.85
CA ALA A 92 12.15 0.99 8.02
C ALA A 92 12.15 1.69 9.40
N ASN A 93 11.01 1.76 10.09
CA ASN A 93 10.92 2.37 11.41
C ASN A 93 10.13 1.46 12.38
N PRO A 94 10.70 0.33 12.80
CA PRO A 94 10.00 -0.65 13.64
C PRO A 94 9.64 -0.09 15.04
N GLU A 95 10.40 0.85 15.57
CA GLU A 95 10.12 1.48 16.87
C GLU A 95 8.89 2.36 16.82
N ALA A 96 8.77 3.21 15.79
CA ALA A 96 7.58 4.04 15.61
C ALA A 96 6.34 3.17 15.37
N VAL A 97 6.46 2.09 14.56
CA VAL A 97 5.37 1.15 14.33
C VAL A 97 4.95 0.46 15.63
N ALA A 98 5.89 -0.06 16.43
CA ALA A 98 5.59 -0.70 17.69
C ALA A 98 4.89 0.28 18.67
N THR A 99 5.39 1.51 18.76
CA THR A 99 4.79 2.60 19.57
C THR A 99 3.36 2.92 19.12
N ALA A 100 3.15 3.02 17.80
CA ALA A 100 1.84 3.32 17.23
C ALA A 100 0.81 2.22 17.52
N LEU A 101 1.21 0.96 17.36
CA LEU A 101 0.34 -0.20 17.63
C LEU A 101 0.00 -0.34 19.12
N GLU A 102 0.94 0.00 20.01
CA GLU A 102 0.74 -0.07 21.46
C GLU A 102 -0.17 1.08 21.96
N ARG A 103 0.12 2.31 21.52
CA ARG A 103 -0.57 3.52 22.04
C ARG A 103 -1.87 3.83 21.33
N HIS A 104 -2.00 3.40 20.07
CA HIS A 104 -3.14 3.73 19.20
C HIS A 104 -3.64 2.49 18.44
N PRO A 105 -4.00 1.39 19.14
CA PRO A 105 -4.40 0.11 18.53
C PRO A 105 -5.64 0.22 17.63
N ASP A 106 -6.49 1.22 17.88
CA ASP A 106 -7.70 1.47 17.08
C ASP A 106 -7.40 2.28 15.80
N ARG A 107 -6.21 2.89 15.70
CA ARG A 107 -5.82 3.76 14.59
C ARG A 107 -4.84 3.10 13.63
N PHE A 108 -4.11 2.08 14.05
CA PHE A 108 -3.10 1.42 13.23
C PHE A 108 -3.25 -0.10 13.26
N VAL A 109 -3.07 -0.69 12.09
CA VAL A 109 -2.94 -2.14 11.91
C VAL A 109 -1.62 -2.47 11.23
N ALA A 110 -1.06 -3.62 11.57
CA ALA A 110 0.28 -3.99 11.14
C ALA A 110 0.32 -4.80 9.85
N SER A 111 1.31 -4.53 9.02
CA SER A 111 1.80 -5.41 7.97
C SER A 111 3.30 -5.66 8.13
N ILE A 112 3.82 -6.67 7.43
CA ILE A 112 5.25 -6.94 7.36
C ILE A 112 5.70 -7.04 5.90
N THR A 113 6.84 -6.43 5.57
CA THR A 113 7.51 -6.64 4.29
C THR A 113 8.47 -7.82 4.40
N LEU A 114 8.32 -8.81 3.51
CA LEU A 114 9.14 -10.02 3.49
C LEU A 114 10.04 -10.03 2.25
N ASP A 115 11.25 -10.54 2.44
CA ASP A 115 12.19 -10.84 1.36
C ASP A 115 12.25 -12.37 1.17
N PRO A 116 11.81 -12.91 0.01
CA PRO A 116 11.86 -14.34 -0.27
C PRO A 116 13.30 -14.90 -0.32
N ASP A 117 14.30 -14.04 -0.46
CA ASP A 117 15.71 -14.43 -0.45
C ASP A 117 16.19 -14.89 0.94
N GLU A 118 15.47 -14.51 2.01
CA GLU A 118 15.71 -15.00 3.37
C GLU A 118 15.27 -16.48 3.58
N GLY A 119 14.57 -17.07 2.60
CA GLY A 119 14.10 -18.46 2.68
C GLY A 119 13.24 -18.72 3.92
N THR A 120 13.63 -19.72 4.74
CA THR A 120 12.91 -20.05 5.98
C THR A 120 12.97 -18.93 7.03
N GLY A 121 13.94 -18.02 6.94
CA GLY A 121 14.02 -16.83 7.79
C GLY A 121 12.81 -15.93 7.62
N ALA A 122 12.38 -15.68 6.38
CA ALA A 122 11.18 -14.90 6.07
C ALA A 122 9.93 -15.51 6.74
N LEU A 123 9.80 -16.84 6.71
CA LEU A 123 8.66 -17.53 7.31
C LEU A 123 8.64 -17.43 8.84
N ARG A 124 9.81 -17.55 9.49
CA ARG A 124 9.92 -17.35 10.95
C ARG A 124 9.54 -15.92 11.32
N ARG A 125 10.11 -14.93 10.63
CA ARG A 125 9.77 -13.51 10.84
C ARG A 125 8.28 -13.25 10.68
N LEU A 126 7.63 -13.88 9.68
CA LEU A 126 6.19 -13.75 9.47
C LEU A 126 5.41 -14.27 10.67
N VAL A 127 5.71 -15.48 11.14
CA VAL A 127 5.01 -16.12 12.28
C VAL A 127 5.23 -15.30 13.54
N ASP A 128 6.49 -14.99 13.90
CA ASP A 128 6.84 -14.23 15.09
C ASP A 128 6.17 -12.85 15.11
N ALA A 129 6.15 -12.15 13.94
CA ALA A 129 5.51 -10.86 13.83
C ALA A 129 3.98 -10.97 13.90
N HIS A 130 3.40 -12.02 13.33
CA HIS A 130 1.94 -12.23 13.40
C HIS A 130 1.49 -12.51 14.84
N GLU A 131 2.20 -13.36 15.57
CA GLU A 131 1.93 -13.64 16.98
C GLU A 131 2.05 -12.40 17.85
N ARG A 132 3.06 -11.55 17.57
CA ARG A 132 3.33 -10.37 18.39
C ARG A 132 2.42 -9.18 18.08
N TYR A 133 2.10 -8.94 16.81
CA TYR A 133 1.45 -7.69 16.35
C TYR A 133 0.08 -7.91 15.70
N ASN A 134 -0.43 -9.13 15.66
CA ASN A 134 -1.69 -9.46 14.98
C ASN A 134 -1.74 -8.89 13.56
N LEU A 135 -0.76 -9.27 12.72
CA LEU A 135 -0.64 -8.77 11.35
C LEU A 135 -1.96 -8.89 10.58
N ARG A 136 -2.25 -7.87 9.78
CA ARG A 136 -3.40 -7.83 8.89
C ARG A 136 -3.03 -8.00 7.41
N ALA A 137 -1.75 -7.92 7.08
CA ALA A 137 -1.28 -8.11 5.72
C ALA A 137 0.21 -8.48 5.66
N VAL A 138 0.61 -9.06 4.53
CA VAL A 138 2.01 -9.21 4.12
C VAL A 138 2.26 -8.33 2.90
N SER A 139 3.39 -7.62 2.86
CA SER A 139 3.83 -6.82 1.73
C SER A 139 4.98 -7.51 1.00
N LEU A 140 4.92 -7.54 -0.33
CA LEU A 140 5.98 -8.07 -1.19
C LEU A 140 6.39 -7.03 -2.22
N PHE A 141 7.70 -6.91 -2.41
CA PHE A 141 8.33 -5.92 -3.26
C PHE A 141 9.34 -6.61 -4.21
N PRO A 142 8.88 -7.24 -5.30
CA PRO A 142 9.69 -8.17 -6.10
C PRO A 142 10.99 -7.58 -6.64
N HIS A 143 10.95 -6.36 -7.21
CA HIS A 143 12.16 -5.70 -7.69
C HIS A 143 13.08 -5.20 -6.56
N GLY A 144 12.57 -5.13 -5.34
CA GLY A 144 13.30 -4.75 -4.12
C GLY A 144 14.13 -5.89 -3.53
N THR A 145 13.98 -7.14 -3.95
CA THR A 145 14.79 -8.28 -3.47
C THR A 145 16.14 -8.37 -4.19
N ALA A 146 17.14 -8.97 -3.59
CA ALA A 146 18.48 -9.11 -4.20
C ALA A 146 18.44 -9.95 -5.47
N SER A 147 17.69 -11.06 -5.44
CA SER A 147 17.50 -11.95 -6.59
C SER A 147 16.49 -11.43 -7.60
N ARG A 148 15.75 -10.35 -7.27
CA ARG A 148 14.58 -9.91 -8.06
C ARG A 148 13.64 -11.10 -8.35
N THR A 149 13.26 -11.80 -7.28
CA THR A 149 12.39 -12.97 -7.40
C THR A 149 11.07 -12.57 -8.05
N PRO A 150 10.71 -13.17 -9.20
CA PRO A 150 9.44 -12.90 -9.86
C PRO A 150 8.24 -13.24 -8.96
N ILE A 151 7.11 -12.56 -9.20
CA ILE A 151 5.86 -12.78 -8.47
C ILE A 151 5.48 -14.27 -8.42
N ASP A 152 5.65 -14.99 -9.52
CA ASP A 152 5.37 -16.44 -9.64
C ASP A 152 6.60 -17.32 -9.41
N GLY A 153 7.66 -16.76 -8.87
CA GLY A 153 8.90 -17.49 -8.60
C GLY A 153 8.75 -18.49 -7.45
N ALA A 154 9.43 -19.64 -7.57
CA ALA A 154 9.35 -20.72 -6.57
C ALA A 154 9.67 -20.27 -5.13
N ARG A 155 10.51 -19.24 -4.95
CA ARG A 155 10.85 -18.70 -3.62
C ARG A 155 9.69 -17.93 -2.96
N MET A 156 8.73 -17.43 -3.77
CA MET A 156 7.53 -16.75 -3.25
C MET A 156 6.50 -17.75 -2.71
N PHE A 157 6.42 -18.95 -3.26
CA PHE A 157 5.36 -19.92 -2.95
C PHE A 157 5.27 -20.31 -1.47
N PRO A 158 6.37 -20.52 -0.72
CA PRO A 158 6.30 -20.78 0.73
C PRO A 158 5.65 -19.61 1.50
N ILE A 159 5.89 -18.37 1.07
CA ILE A 159 5.27 -17.18 1.68
C ILE A 159 3.77 -17.17 1.37
N TYR A 160 3.36 -17.43 0.13
CA TYR A 160 1.95 -17.50 -0.26
C TYR A 160 1.20 -18.59 0.52
N ALA A 161 1.78 -19.79 0.61
CA ALA A 161 1.20 -20.89 1.38
C ALA A 161 1.03 -20.51 2.87
N LYS A 162 2.03 -19.85 3.47
CA LYS A 162 1.92 -19.40 4.86
C LYS A 162 0.91 -18.28 5.03
N CYS A 163 0.77 -17.38 4.06
CA CYS A 163 -0.28 -16.34 4.07
C CYS A 163 -1.68 -16.95 4.00
N VAL A 164 -1.89 -17.99 3.19
CA VAL A 164 -3.16 -18.74 3.15
C VAL A 164 -3.44 -19.38 4.51
N GLU A 165 -2.47 -20.09 5.09
CA GLU A 165 -2.59 -20.73 6.41
C GLU A 165 -2.99 -19.74 7.51
N LEU A 166 -2.38 -18.54 7.51
CA LEU A 166 -2.66 -17.49 8.50
C LEU A 166 -3.86 -16.60 8.11
N GLY A 167 -4.42 -16.81 6.93
CA GLY A 167 -5.52 -15.98 6.41
C GLY A 167 -5.13 -14.52 6.15
N LEU A 168 -3.87 -14.27 5.82
CA LEU A 168 -3.33 -12.93 5.55
C LEU A 168 -3.38 -12.60 4.06
N PRO A 169 -3.91 -11.43 3.66
CA PRO A 169 -3.80 -10.94 2.31
C PRO A 169 -2.36 -10.54 1.99
N VAL A 170 -1.98 -10.68 0.73
CA VAL A 170 -0.69 -10.24 0.20
C VAL A 170 -0.87 -8.97 -0.61
N PHE A 171 -0.22 -7.89 -0.19
CA PHE A 171 -0.09 -6.65 -0.94
C PHE A 171 1.22 -6.69 -1.73
N ILE A 172 1.14 -6.78 -3.04
CA ILE A 172 2.30 -6.98 -3.91
C ILE A 172 2.46 -5.85 -4.90
N THR A 173 3.68 -5.33 -5.01
CA THR A 173 4.00 -4.30 -6.00
C THR A 173 4.02 -4.91 -7.40
N VAL A 174 3.32 -4.26 -8.32
CA VAL A 174 3.22 -4.62 -9.73
C VAL A 174 3.49 -3.41 -10.62
N GLY A 175 3.71 -3.64 -11.91
CA GLY A 175 3.93 -2.56 -12.87
C GLY A 175 5.40 -2.17 -13.02
N ILE A 176 5.65 -0.95 -13.49
CA ILE A 176 7.00 -0.41 -13.66
C ILE A 176 7.56 -0.01 -12.29
N ALA A 177 8.80 -0.43 -12.03
CA ALA A 177 9.50 -0.06 -10.80
C ALA A 177 9.75 1.45 -10.75
N GLY A 178 9.42 2.09 -9.63
CA GLY A 178 9.76 3.50 -9.40
C GLY A 178 11.27 3.74 -9.40
N PRO A 179 12.08 3.01 -8.61
CA PRO A 179 13.53 3.06 -8.73
C PRO A 179 14.01 2.56 -10.11
N ARG A 180 15.15 3.07 -10.58
CA ARG A 180 15.75 2.66 -11.86
C ARG A 180 16.36 1.26 -11.80
N VAL A 181 15.47 0.25 -11.65
CA VAL A 181 15.78 -1.17 -11.66
C VAL A 181 14.84 -1.89 -12.65
N PRO A 182 15.23 -3.04 -13.21
CA PRO A 182 14.36 -3.80 -14.13
C PRO A 182 13.04 -4.22 -13.46
N SER A 183 11.93 -4.14 -14.19
CA SER A 183 10.56 -4.42 -13.70
C SER A 183 10.06 -5.82 -14.06
N ASP A 184 10.89 -6.66 -14.63
CA ASP A 184 10.54 -8.00 -15.11
C ASP A 184 9.98 -8.93 -14.03
N ALA A 185 10.41 -8.73 -12.79
CA ALA A 185 9.95 -9.51 -11.63
C ALA A 185 8.52 -9.22 -11.19
N GLN A 186 7.94 -8.09 -11.59
CA GLN A 186 6.62 -7.60 -11.10
C GLN A 186 5.61 -7.32 -12.21
N LYS A 187 5.72 -8.06 -13.32
CA LYS A 187 4.73 -8.02 -14.39
C LYS A 187 3.39 -8.56 -13.90
N VAL A 188 2.31 -7.87 -14.27
CA VAL A 188 0.94 -8.24 -13.88
C VAL A 188 0.55 -9.65 -14.35
N GLU A 189 1.04 -10.09 -15.51
CA GLU A 189 0.77 -11.42 -16.08
C GLU A 189 1.16 -12.57 -15.13
N LEU A 190 2.19 -12.38 -14.30
CA LEU A 190 2.69 -13.40 -13.37
C LEU A 190 1.69 -13.74 -12.26
N LEU A 191 0.76 -12.83 -11.99
CA LEU A 191 -0.29 -13.05 -10.99
C LEU A 191 -1.28 -14.15 -11.39
N ASP A 192 -1.51 -14.34 -12.70
CA ASP A 192 -2.49 -15.34 -13.18
C ASP A 192 -2.16 -16.75 -12.67
N ARG A 193 -0.87 -17.10 -12.68
CA ARG A 193 -0.39 -18.37 -12.12
C ARG A 193 -0.52 -18.42 -10.60
N VAL A 194 -0.16 -17.34 -9.89
CA VAL A 194 -0.20 -17.32 -8.42
C VAL A 194 -1.59 -17.55 -7.90
N VAL A 195 -2.58 -16.81 -8.42
CA VAL A 195 -3.98 -16.94 -7.95
C VAL A 195 -4.66 -18.23 -8.42
N TYR A 196 -4.11 -18.89 -9.45
CA TYR A 196 -4.51 -20.25 -9.86
C TYR A 196 -4.00 -21.30 -8.87
N GLU A 197 -2.71 -21.22 -8.48
CA GLU A 197 -2.08 -22.19 -7.57
C GLU A 197 -2.53 -21.99 -6.12
N PHE A 198 -2.94 -20.77 -5.73
CA PHE A 198 -3.39 -20.39 -4.39
C PHE A 198 -4.76 -19.71 -4.44
N PRO A 199 -5.86 -20.48 -4.69
CA PRO A 199 -7.18 -19.90 -4.89
C PRO A 199 -7.76 -19.23 -3.63
N GLU A 200 -7.28 -19.56 -2.45
CA GLU A 200 -7.68 -18.95 -1.17
C GLU A 200 -6.90 -17.65 -0.87
N LEU A 201 -5.78 -17.41 -1.57
CA LEU A 201 -4.93 -16.25 -1.33
C LEU A 201 -5.60 -14.99 -1.81
N VAL A 202 -5.83 -14.04 -0.91
CA VAL A 202 -6.25 -12.69 -1.29
C VAL A 202 -5.02 -11.89 -1.70
N VAL A 203 -5.01 -11.37 -2.92
CA VAL A 203 -3.91 -10.58 -3.48
C VAL A 203 -4.38 -9.17 -3.79
N VAL A 204 -3.63 -8.17 -3.35
CA VAL A 204 -3.85 -6.75 -3.64
C VAL A 204 -2.67 -6.22 -4.45
N MET A 205 -2.92 -5.85 -5.69
CA MET A 205 -1.94 -5.17 -6.55
C MET A 205 -1.69 -3.75 -6.03
N ARG A 206 -0.43 -3.35 -5.95
CA ARG A 206 0.01 -2.00 -5.53
C ARG A 206 0.75 -1.27 -6.64
N HIS A 207 0.77 0.04 -6.56
CA HIS A 207 1.63 0.94 -7.33
C HIS A 207 1.39 0.92 -8.85
N GLY A 208 0.12 0.93 -9.25
CA GLY A 208 -0.32 1.34 -10.58
C GLY A 208 -0.58 0.25 -11.60
N ALA A 209 0.19 -0.85 -11.62
CA ALA A 209 0.11 -1.91 -12.63
C ALA A 209 0.50 -1.49 -14.07
N GLU A 210 0.91 -0.25 -14.31
CA GLU A 210 1.33 0.23 -15.63
C GLU A 210 2.57 -0.49 -16.15
N PRO A 211 2.65 -0.78 -17.46
CA PRO A 211 1.69 -0.48 -18.52
C PRO A 211 0.60 -1.56 -18.69
N TRP A 212 0.46 -2.52 -17.80
CA TRP A 212 -0.45 -3.68 -17.91
C TRP A 212 -1.80 -3.46 -17.22
N VAL A 213 -2.31 -2.23 -17.19
CA VAL A 213 -3.54 -1.88 -16.47
C VAL A 213 -4.76 -2.64 -17.02
N ASP A 214 -4.89 -2.71 -18.36
CA ASP A 214 -5.96 -3.49 -19.00
C ASP A 214 -5.92 -4.98 -18.59
N LEU A 215 -4.72 -5.55 -18.52
CA LEU A 215 -4.54 -6.93 -18.05
C LEU A 215 -4.91 -7.06 -16.57
N ALA A 216 -4.53 -6.10 -15.72
CA ALA A 216 -4.91 -6.09 -14.31
C ALA A 216 -6.42 -6.10 -14.14
N VAL A 217 -7.14 -5.28 -14.91
CA VAL A 217 -8.62 -5.28 -14.92
C VAL A 217 -9.15 -6.64 -15.37
N LYS A 218 -8.62 -7.23 -16.46
CA LYS A 218 -9.06 -8.55 -16.93
C LYS A 218 -8.81 -9.66 -15.91
N LEU A 219 -7.67 -9.63 -15.21
CA LEU A 219 -7.39 -10.58 -14.14
C LEU A 219 -8.32 -10.40 -12.94
N MET A 220 -8.65 -9.16 -12.53
CA MET A 220 -9.63 -8.90 -11.48
C MET A 220 -11.05 -9.36 -11.87
N VAL A 221 -11.41 -9.33 -13.16
CA VAL A 221 -12.66 -9.92 -13.66
C VAL A 221 -12.63 -11.44 -13.58
N LYS A 222 -11.48 -12.05 -13.89
CA LYS A 222 -11.28 -13.51 -13.91
C LYS A 222 -11.21 -14.10 -12.49
N TRP A 223 -10.51 -13.41 -11.57
CA TRP A 223 -10.17 -13.92 -10.25
C TRP A 223 -10.84 -13.13 -9.13
N PRO A 224 -11.73 -13.76 -8.35
CA PRO A 224 -12.50 -13.06 -7.30
C PRO A 224 -11.66 -12.60 -6.12
N ASN A 225 -10.49 -13.16 -5.89
CA ASN A 225 -9.56 -12.87 -4.80
C ASN A 225 -8.48 -11.85 -5.16
N LEU A 226 -8.53 -11.28 -6.38
CA LEU A 226 -7.59 -10.26 -6.83
C LEU A 226 -8.20 -8.86 -6.68
N HIS A 227 -7.45 -7.96 -6.07
CA HIS A 227 -7.82 -6.59 -5.75
C HIS A 227 -6.75 -5.60 -6.23
N TYR A 228 -7.07 -4.31 -6.15
CA TYR A 228 -6.17 -3.23 -6.52
C TYR A 228 -6.19 -2.10 -5.49
N SER A 229 -5.02 -1.60 -5.10
CA SER A 229 -4.84 -0.41 -4.27
C SER A 229 -4.20 0.71 -5.09
N THR A 230 -4.77 1.92 -4.98
CA THR A 230 -4.33 3.10 -5.74
C THR A 230 -3.04 3.73 -5.20
N SER A 231 -2.34 3.05 -4.32
CA SER A 231 -1.14 3.55 -3.64
C SER A 231 -0.06 4.09 -4.58
N ALA A 232 0.67 5.08 -4.11
CA ALA A 232 1.79 5.76 -4.78
C ALA A 232 1.42 6.58 -6.04
N PHE A 233 0.15 6.72 -6.37
CA PHE A 233 -0.33 7.59 -7.45
C PHE A 233 -1.13 8.76 -6.88
N ALA A 234 -0.84 9.97 -7.35
CA ALA A 234 -1.72 11.09 -7.09
C ALA A 234 -3.05 10.86 -7.84
N PRO A 235 -4.22 11.20 -7.26
CA PRO A 235 -5.52 10.82 -7.80
C PRO A 235 -5.77 11.25 -9.25
N LYS A 236 -5.23 12.40 -9.66
CA LYS A 236 -5.30 12.85 -11.07
C LYS A 236 -4.61 11.92 -12.08
N HIS A 237 -3.78 11.01 -11.60
CA HIS A 237 -3.05 10.02 -12.41
C HIS A 237 -3.61 8.60 -12.23
N TYR A 238 -4.76 8.42 -11.58
CA TYR A 238 -5.37 7.09 -11.52
C TYR A 238 -5.72 6.62 -12.94
N PRO A 239 -5.31 5.40 -13.32
CA PRO A 239 -5.59 4.89 -14.65
C PRO A 239 -7.09 4.89 -14.96
N THR A 240 -7.45 5.39 -16.14
CA THR A 240 -8.85 5.51 -16.59
C THR A 240 -9.56 4.15 -16.56
N GLU A 241 -8.87 3.07 -16.91
CA GLU A 241 -9.38 1.69 -16.93
C GLU A 241 -9.80 1.23 -15.53
N ILE A 242 -9.03 1.62 -14.49
CA ILE A 242 -9.34 1.32 -13.09
C ILE A 242 -10.58 2.10 -12.64
N VAL A 243 -10.66 3.38 -12.99
CA VAL A 243 -11.83 4.23 -12.67
C VAL A 243 -13.10 3.70 -13.36
N GLN A 244 -13.01 3.35 -14.64
CA GLN A 244 -14.12 2.76 -15.39
C GLN A 244 -14.53 1.40 -14.83
N TYR A 245 -13.57 0.57 -14.44
CA TYR A 245 -13.84 -0.73 -13.81
C TYR A 245 -14.54 -0.56 -12.48
N ALA A 246 -14.07 0.34 -11.61
CA ALA A 246 -14.71 0.65 -10.32
C ALA A 246 -16.16 1.12 -10.52
N ASN A 247 -16.42 1.98 -11.50
CA ASN A 247 -17.74 2.53 -11.82
C ASN A 247 -18.72 1.53 -12.45
N THR A 248 -18.27 0.30 -12.75
CA THR A 248 -19.12 -0.71 -13.40
C THR A 248 -19.26 -1.96 -12.54
N ARG A 249 -18.31 -2.87 -12.59
CA ARG A 249 -18.36 -4.16 -11.88
C ARG A 249 -17.26 -4.33 -10.82
N GLY A 250 -16.33 -3.38 -10.73
CA GLY A 250 -15.13 -3.47 -9.89
C GLY A 250 -15.22 -2.68 -8.58
N ALA A 251 -16.38 -2.11 -8.23
CA ALA A 251 -16.53 -1.31 -7.02
C ALA A 251 -16.03 -2.02 -5.74
N ASP A 252 -16.17 -3.35 -5.68
CA ASP A 252 -15.75 -4.18 -4.53
C ASP A 252 -14.29 -4.66 -4.63
N ARG A 253 -13.52 -4.18 -5.63
CA ARG A 253 -12.15 -4.63 -5.91
C ARG A 253 -11.09 -3.58 -5.72
N ILE A 254 -11.47 -2.30 -5.80
CA ILE A 254 -10.55 -1.17 -5.77
C ILE A 254 -10.60 -0.54 -4.38
N MET A 255 -9.45 -0.32 -3.76
CA MET A 255 -9.33 0.29 -2.44
C MET A 255 -8.34 1.44 -2.42
N TYR A 256 -8.57 2.37 -1.52
CA TYR A 256 -7.70 3.50 -1.29
C TYR A 256 -6.37 3.04 -0.66
N GLY A 257 -5.29 3.59 -1.16
CA GLY A 257 -3.98 3.59 -0.56
C GLY A 257 -3.31 4.91 -0.87
N GLY A 258 -2.77 5.56 0.15
CA GLY A 258 -2.02 6.80 0.05
C GLY A 258 -0.59 6.57 -0.39
N TYR A 259 0.31 7.34 0.15
CA TYR A 259 1.76 7.18 0.10
C TYR A 259 2.43 8.18 1.03
N PHE A 260 1.72 8.60 2.06
CA PHE A 260 2.23 9.52 3.08
C PHE A 260 3.14 8.78 4.08
N PRO A 261 4.27 9.32 4.47
CA PRO A 261 4.89 10.56 3.98
C PRO A 261 5.90 10.35 2.84
N MET A 262 5.97 9.13 2.31
CA MET A 262 7.05 8.68 1.41
C MET A 262 7.11 9.42 0.08
N GLY A 263 5.97 9.79 -0.51
CA GLY A 263 5.94 10.43 -1.81
C GLY A 263 4.79 11.40 -2.07
N LEU A 264 3.72 11.33 -1.25
CA LEU A 264 2.52 12.16 -1.43
C LEU A 264 2.03 12.68 -0.08
N SER A 265 1.61 13.96 -0.02
CA SER A 265 0.89 14.49 1.14
C SER A 265 -0.59 14.07 1.09
N LEU A 266 -1.21 13.91 2.26
CA LEU A 266 -2.65 13.65 2.34
C LEU A 266 -3.44 14.85 1.82
N GLU A 267 -2.95 16.08 2.01
CA GLU A 267 -3.56 17.29 1.47
C GLU A 267 -3.73 17.22 -0.05
N ARG A 268 -2.67 16.85 -0.77
CA ARG A 268 -2.71 16.67 -2.22
C ARG A 268 -3.68 15.56 -2.61
N ILE A 269 -3.58 14.40 -1.97
CA ILE A 269 -4.45 13.26 -2.27
C ILE A 269 -5.91 13.63 -2.09
N PHE A 270 -6.31 14.09 -0.89
CA PHE A 270 -7.69 14.42 -0.59
C PHE A 270 -8.20 15.65 -1.33
N GLY A 271 -7.30 16.54 -1.78
CA GLY A 271 -7.63 17.65 -2.68
C GLY A 271 -7.95 17.22 -4.10
N GLU A 272 -7.26 16.20 -4.64
CA GLU A 272 -7.43 15.71 -6.00
C GLU A 272 -8.50 14.60 -6.13
N LEU A 273 -8.77 13.82 -5.07
CA LEU A 273 -9.74 12.71 -5.08
C LEU A 273 -11.11 13.06 -5.66
N PRO A 274 -11.75 14.21 -5.32
CA PRO A 274 -13.08 14.53 -5.86
C PRO A 274 -13.15 14.60 -7.39
N ALA A 275 -12.01 14.83 -8.05
CA ALA A 275 -11.92 14.94 -9.51
C ALA A 275 -11.69 13.60 -10.23
N VAL A 276 -11.55 12.47 -9.50
CA VAL A 276 -11.30 11.14 -10.09
C VAL A 276 -12.45 10.65 -10.95
N GLY A 277 -13.69 11.08 -10.65
CA GLY A 277 -14.87 10.69 -11.43
C GLY A 277 -15.45 9.33 -11.03
N PHE A 278 -15.26 8.90 -9.80
CA PHE A 278 -16.02 7.79 -9.25
C PHE A 278 -17.51 8.14 -9.09
N ARG A 279 -18.39 7.16 -9.29
CA ARG A 279 -19.80 7.27 -8.96
C ARG A 279 -20.00 7.26 -7.44
N ASP A 280 -21.10 7.81 -6.97
CA ASP A 280 -21.37 7.98 -5.53
C ASP A 280 -21.32 6.65 -4.76
N GLU A 281 -21.83 5.58 -5.33
CA GLU A 281 -21.83 4.25 -4.73
C GLU A 281 -20.44 3.59 -4.61
N VAL A 282 -19.43 4.11 -5.31
CA VAL A 282 -18.05 3.60 -5.26
C VAL A 282 -17.31 4.13 -4.04
N TRP A 283 -17.55 5.38 -3.64
CA TRP A 283 -16.78 6.05 -2.58
C TRP A 283 -16.75 5.30 -1.25
N PRO A 284 -17.87 4.83 -0.68
CA PRO A 284 -17.86 4.10 0.59
C PRO A 284 -17.03 2.82 0.52
N LYS A 285 -17.07 2.14 -0.62
CA LYS A 285 -16.32 0.90 -0.85
C LYS A 285 -14.84 1.18 -1.05
N PHE A 286 -14.52 2.19 -1.84
CA PHE A 286 -13.15 2.60 -2.16
C PHE A 286 -12.39 3.11 -0.93
N LEU A 287 -13.01 4.03 -0.17
CA LEU A 287 -12.36 4.67 0.97
C LEU A 287 -12.31 3.78 2.23
N TYR A 288 -13.28 2.88 2.40
CA TYR A 288 -13.37 2.08 3.62
C TYR A 288 -13.69 0.60 3.39
N GLY A 289 -14.85 0.28 2.81
CA GLY A 289 -15.44 -1.05 2.86
C GLY A 289 -14.57 -2.16 2.29
N ASN A 290 -13.84 -1.91 1.20
CA ASN A 290 -12.98 -2.91 0.58
C ASN A 290 -11.74 -3.20 1.43
N ALA A 291 -11.10 -2.17 1.97
CA ALA A 291 -9.97 -2.31 2.87
C ALA A 291 -10.38 -3.00 4.18
N ALA A 292 -11.51 -2.60 4.79
CA ALA A 292 -12.05 -3.23 6.00
C ALA A 292 -12.26 -4.72 5.81
N ARG A 293 -12.89 -5.12 4.70
CA ARG A 293 -13.14 -6.53 4.37
C ARG A 293 -11.84 -7.32 4.15
N VAL A 294 -10.91 -6.78 3.36
CA VAL A 294 -9.63 -7.45 3.03
C VAL A 294 -8.73 -7.57 4.25
N LEU A 295 -8.65 -6.53 5.08
CA LEU A 295 -7.82 -6.48 6.28
C LEU A 295 -8.53 -7.06 7.52
N ARG A 296 -9.80 -7.48 7.39
CA ARG A 296 -10.62 -7.97 8.51
C ARG A 296 -10.66 -6.97 9.67
N ILE A 297 -10.89 -5.69 9.33
CA ILE A 297 -11.11 -4.62 10.31
C ILE A 297 -12.61 -4.59 10.61
N GLU A 298 -12.97 -4.72 11.87
CA GLU A 298 -14.36 -4.57 12.31
C GLU A 298 -14.78 -3.11 12.12
N GLY A 299 -15.98 -2.90 11.61
CA GLY A 299 -16.51 -1.56 11.43
C GLY A 299 -16.70 -0.83 12.76
N PRO A 300 -16.80 0.50 12.76
CA PRO A 300 -17.18 1.23 13.95
C PRO A 300 -18.51 0.72 14.50
N SER A 301 -18.50 0.32 15.77
CA SER A 301 -19.66 -0.20 16.50
C SER A 301 -20.71 0.90 16.73
#